data_9c38bc79541299cc624c2090be146a9d
#
_entry.id   9c38bc79541299cc624c2090be146a9d
#
_cell.length_a   1.000
_cell.length_b   1.000
_cell.length_c   1.000
_cell.angle_alpha   90.00
_cell.angle_beta   90.00
_cell.angle_gamma   90.00
#
_symmetry.space_group_name_H-M   'P 1'
#
loop_
_entity.id
_entity.type
_entity.pdbx_description
1 polymer ?
#
loop_
_entity_poly.entity_id
_entity_poly.type
_entity_poly.pdbx_seq_one_letter_code
_entity_poly.pdbx_strand_id
1 'polypeptide(L)'
;MSKEAIDRVLASEAEARAIREAAEADARARIDACEKAAAEKAARERDALIAEQKARREAVSSRAAALIEQSREEASTDIDALRTAADAKMREAVKHIEWELCDI
;
A
#
# COMPACT_ATOMS: atom_id res chain seq x y z
N MET A 1 6.07 -19.83 -72.83
CA MET A 1 7.02 -19.24 -71.91
C MET A 1 8.28 -20.06 -71.90
N SER A 2 9.42 -19.41 -71.90
CA SER A 2 10.68 -20.12 -71.77
C SER A 2 10.85 -20.71 -70.41
N LYS A 3 11.58 -21.77 -70.31
CA LYS A 3 11.98 -22.39 -69.00
C LYS A 3 12.62 -21.37 -68.08
N GLU A 4 13.47 -20.50 -68.65
CA GLU A 4 14.18 -19.44 -67.93
C GLU A 4 13.19 -18.43 -67.28
N ALA A 5 12.13 -18.07 -67.98
CA ALA A 5 11.10 -17.17 -67.44
C ALA A 5 10.33 -17.81 -66.30
N ILE A 6 10.01 -19.11 -66.41
CA ILE A 6 9.34 -19.87 -65.35
C ILE A 6 10.24 -20.00 -64.12
N ASP A 7 11.51 -20.31 -64.36
CA ASP A 7 12.48 -20.42 -63.24
C ASP A 7 12.66 -19.08 -62.51
N ARG A 8 12.64 -17.94 -63.21
CA ARG A 8 12.69 -16.62 -62.57
C ARG A 8 11.45 -16.32 -61.71
N VAL A 9 10.29 -16.69 -62.25
CA VAL A 9 9.03 -16.51 -61.51
C VAL A 9 9.04 -17.36 -60.23
N LEU A 10 9.44 -18.62 -60.33
CA LEU A 10 9.56 -19.52 -59.16
C LEU A 10 10.58 -19.02 -58.16
N ALA A 11 11.71 -18.53 -58.60
CA ALA A 11 12.74 -17.96 -57.76
C ALA A 11 12.24 -16.70 -57.04
N SER A 12 11.53 -15.83 -57.74
CA SER A 12 10.92 -14.61 -57.16
C SER A 12 9.85 -14.94 -56.12
N GLU A 13 9.01 -15.95 -56.41
CA GLU A 13 8.00 -16.42 -55.48
C GLU A 13 8.62 -17.02 -54.20
N ALA A 14 9.68 -17.81 -54.35
CA ALA A 14 10.42 -18.38 -53.22
C ALA A 14 11.06 -17.28 -52.36
N GLU A 15 11.64 -16.27 -52.98
CA GLU A 15 12.23 -15.14 -52.29
C GLU A 15 11.17 -14.32 -51.55
N ALA A 16 10.03 -14.02 -52.20
CA ALA A 16 8.91 -13.33 -51.56
C ALA A 16 8.35 -14.10 -50.40
N ARG A 17 8.25 -15.43 -50.48
CA ARG A 17 7.82 -16.29 -49.40
C ARG A 17 8.80 -16.23 -48.21
N ALA A 18 10.10 -16.31 -48.51
CA ALA A 18 11.14 -16.23 -47.46
C ALA A 18 11.09 -14.89 -46.72
N ILE A 19 10.92 -13.79 -47.45
CA ILE A 19 10.79 -12.44 -46.89
C ILE A 19 9.57 -12.36 -45.98
N ARG A 20 8.43 -12.89 -46.45
CA ARG A 20 7.18 -12.92 -45.65
C ARG A 20 7.31 -13.75 -44.39
N GLU A 21 7.87 -14.94 -44.49
CA GLU A 21 8.10 -15.83 -43.34
C GLU A 21 9.04 -15.20 -42.32
N ALA A 22 10.12 -14.56 -42.78
CA ALA A 22 11.04 -13.85 -41.92
C ALA A 22 10.36 -12.67 -41.20
N ALA A 23 9.55 -11.89 -41.93
CA ALA A 23 8.79 -10.77 -41.38
C ALA A 23 7.76 -11.23 -40.32
N GLU A 24 7.05 -12.33 -40.62
CA GLU A 24 6.09 -12.92 -39.67
C GLU A 24 6.77 -13.45 -38.42
N ALA A 25 7.92 -14.11 -38.54
CA ALA A 25 8.69 -14.59 -37.42
C ALA A 25 9.22 -13.44 -36.57
N ASP A 26 9.71 -12.38 -37.20
CA ASP A 26 10.19 -11.18 -36.50
C ASP A 26 9.02 -10.49 -35.76
N ALA A 27 7.86 -10.36 -36.40
CA ALA A 27 6.67 -9.78 -35.77
C ALA A 27 6.22 -10.58 -34.53
N ARG A 28 6.18 -11.91 -34.64
CA ARG A 28 5.85 -12.78 -33.53
C ARG A 28 6.85 -12.63 -32.37
N ALA A 29 8.14 -12.62 -32.70
CA ALA A 29 9.18 -12.44 -31.69
C ALA A 29 9.05 -11.10 -30.95
N ARG A 30 8.70 -10.04 -31.66
CA ARG A 30 8.46 -8.71 -31.08
C ARG A 30 7.22 -8.68 -30.20
N ILE A 31 6.14 -9.31 -30.62
CA ILE A 31 4.91 -9.43 -29.84
C ILE A 31 5.19 -10.21 -28.55
N ASP A 32 5.85 -11.36 -28.66
CA ASP A 32 6.20 -12.19 -27.51
C ASP A 32 7.10 -11.42 -26.52
N ALA A 33 8.08 -10.70 -27.02
CA ALA A 33 8.96 -9.86 -26.20
C ALA A 33 8.20 -8.74 -25.50
N CYS A 34 7.26 -8.09 -26.19
CA CYS A 34 6.41 -7.04 -25.62
C CYS A 34 5.47 -7.61 -24.54
N GLU A 35 4.84 -8.75 -24.81
CA GLU A 35 3.97 -9.41 -23.84
C GLU A 35 4.73 -9.80 -22.58
N LYS A 36 5.93 -10.37 -22.75
CA LYS A 36 6.81 -10.73 -21.63
C LYS A 36 7.23 -9.50 -20.82
N ALA A 37 7.67 -8.45 -21.50
CA ALA A 37 8.06 -7.19 -20.86
C ALA A 37 6.90 -6.56 -20.11
N ALA A 38 5.70 -6.56 -20.68
CA ALA A 38 4.50 -6.04 -20.06
C ALA A 38 4.11 -6.84 -18.82
N ALA A 39 4.18 -8.18 -18.89
CA ALA A 39 3.91 -9.06 -17.76
C ALA A 39 4.90 -8.85 -16.61
N GLU A 40 6.19 -8.73 -16.92
CA GLU A 40 7.24 -8.46 -15.93
C GLU A 40 7.06 -7.09 -15.27
N LYS A 41 6.71 -6.07 -16.06
CA LYS A 41 6.41 -4.73 -15.54
C LYS A 41 5.20 -4.75 -14.63
N ALA A 42 4.12 -5.41 -15.02
CA ALA A 42 2.91 -5.53 -14.23
C ALA A 42 3.18 -6.26 -12.90
N ALA A 43 4.00 -7.32 -12.93
CA ALA A 43 4.41 -8.04 -11.73
C ALA A 43 5.22 -7.15 -10.77
N ARG A 44 6.17 -6.38 -11.28
CA ARG A 44 6.95 -5.45 -10.47
C ARG A 44 6.09 -4.36 -9.86
N GLU A 45 5.18 -3.79 -10.62
CA GLU A 45 4.24 -2.76 -10.13
C GLU A 45 3.31 -3.31 -9.06
N ARG A 46 2.83 -4.55 -9.22
CA ARG A 46 2.01 -5.23 -8.23
C ARG A 46 2.78 -5.45 -6.93
N ASP A 47 4.00 -5.96 -7.03
CA ASP A 47 4.83 -6.21 -5.85
C ASP A 47 5.17 -4.90 -5.11
N ALA A 48 5.48 -3.84 -5.85
CA ALA A 48 5.72 -2.52 -5.29
C ALA A 48 4.47 -1.97 -4.58
N LEU A 49 3.29 -2.15 -5.16
CA LEU A 49 2.03 -1.71 -4.58
C LEU A 49 1.70 -2.49 -3.30
N ILE A 50 1.91 -3.81 -3.31
CA ILE A 50 1.72 -4.66 -2.12
C ILE A 50 2.66 -4.22 -0.99
N ALA A 51 3.92 -3.96 -1.29
CA ALA A 51 4.89 -3.48 -0.32
C ALA A 51 4.51 -2.11 0.24
N GLU A 52 4.06 -1.20 -0.60
CA GLU A 52 3.58 0.12 -0.19
C GLU A 52 2.35 0.04 0.72
N GLN A 53 1.38 -0.80 0.36
CA GLN A 53 0.19 -1.02 1.18
C GLN A 53 0.53 -1.61 2.55
N LYS A 54 1.47 -2.55 2.58
CA LYS A 54 1.95 -3.13 3.84
C LYS A 54 2.60 -2.07 4.73
N ALA A 55 3.47 -1.25 4.15
CA ALA A 55 4.12 -0.15 4.88
C ALA A 55 3.10 0.86 5.42
N ARG A 56 2.08 1.20 4.64
CA ARG A 56 1.00 2.09 5.07
C ARG A 56 0.18 1.50 6.22
N ARG A 57 -0.13 0.20 6.15
CA ARG A 57 -0.85 -0.49 7.24
C ARG A 57 -0.05 -0.49 8.53
N GLU A 58 1.24 -0.77 8.44
CA GLU A 58 2.14 -0.74 9.60
C GLU A 58 2.24 0.66 10.19
N ALA A 59 2.35 1.69 9.36
CA ALA A 59 2.38 3.08 9.79
C ALA A 59 1.07 3.49 10.48
N VAL A 60 -0.08 3.12 9.91
CA VAL A 60 -1.41 3.40 10.50
C VAL A 60 -1.57 2.66 11.81
N SER A 61 -1.17 1.39 11.87
CA SER A 61 -1.22 0.58 13.09
C SER A 61 -0.37 1.18 14.21
N SER A 62 0.86 1.59 13.90
CA SER A 62 1.75 2.25 14.86
C SER A 62 1.19 3.57 15.36
N ARG A 63 0.63 4.36 14.45
CA ARG A 63 -0.01 5.64 14.81
C ARG A 63 -1.23 5.44 15.69
N ALA A 64 -2.07 4.45 15.36
CA ALA A 64 -3.23 4.12 16.17
C ALA A 64 -2.84 3.68 17.58
N ALA A 65 -1.81 2.83 17.70
CA ALA A 65 -1.28 2.41 18.99
C ALA A 65 -0.76 3.59 19.82
N ALA A 66 -0.03 4.51 19.18
CA ALA A 66 0.46 5.73 19.83
C ALA A 66 -0.68 6.63 20.31
N LEU A 67 -1.73 6.80 19.51
CA LEU A 67 -2.90 7.59 19.88
C LEU A 67 -3.67 6.97 21.05
N ILE A 68 -3.81 5.64 21.06
CA ILE A 68 -4.45 4.92 22.16
C ILE A 68 -3.66 5.13 23.45
N GLU A 69 -2.35 5.00 23.39
CA GLU A 69 -1.48 5.21 24.56
C GLU A 69 -1.56 6.64 25.07
N GLN A 70 -1.53 7.62 24.18
CA GLN A 70 -1.71 9.03 24.53
C GLN A 70 -3.06 9.28 25.19
N SER A 71 -4.14 8.70 24.65
CA SER A 71 -5.48 8.80 25.26
C SER A 71 -5.55 8.19 26.64
N ARG A 72 -4.87 7.08 26.88
CA ARG A 72 -4.77 6.45 28.21
C ARG A 72 -4.03 7.32 29.20
N GLU A 73 -2.94 7.93 28.79
CA GLU A 73 -2.17 8.86 29.63
C GLU A 73 -2.99 10.09 29.99
N GLU A 74 -3.69 10.67 29.02
CA GLU A 74 -4.58 11.82 29.26
C GLU A 74 -5.74 11.46 30.20
N ALA A 75 -6.36 10.29 30.00
CA ALA A 75 -7.42 9.80 30.88
C ALA A 75 -6.90 9.55 32.30
N SER A 76 -5.72 8.97 32.44
CA SER A 76 -5.07 8.76 33.73
C SER A 76 -4.81 10.07 34.46
N THR A 77 -4.30 11.07 33.74
CA THR A 77 -4.07 12.41 34.27
C THR A 77 -5.37 13.07 34.73
N ASP A 78 -6.43 12.97 33.91
CA ASP A 78 -7.75 13.51 34.24
C ASP A 78 -8.36 12.84 35.47
N ILE A 79 -8.23 11.52 35.58
CA ILE A 79 -8.70 10.76 36.72
C ILE A 79 -7.96 11.20 37.99
N ASP A 80 -6.64 11.36 37.95
CA ASP A 80 -5.84 11.80 39.06
C ASP A 80 -6.23 13.22 39.50
N ALA A 81 -6.47 14.11 38.52
CA ALA A 81 -6.93 15.46 38.83
C ALA A 81 -8.31 15.47 39.49
N LEU A 82 -9.25 14.61 39.00
CA LEU A 82 -10.57 14.47 39.65
C LEU A 82 -10.48 13.91 41.05
N ARG A 83 -9.63 12.92 41.29
CA ARG A 83 -9.42 12.36 42.64
C ARG A 83 -8.87 13.42 43.58
N THR A 84 -7.87 14.17 43.16
CA THR A 84 -7.28 15.25 43.94
C THR A 84 -8.34 16.31 44.28
N ALA A 85 -9.15 16.72 43.32
CA ALA A 85 -10.22 17.69 43.54
C ALA A 85 -11.31 17.14 44.48
N ALA A 86 -11.69 15.88 44.33
CA ALA A 86 -12.66 15.22 45.19
C ALA A 86 -12.14 15.10 46.65
N ASP A 87 -10.88 14.73 46.83
CA ASP A 87 -10.24 14.62 48.14
C ASP A 87 -10.18 16.00 48.83
N ALA A 88 -9.86 17.05 48.09
CA ALA A 88 -9.84 18.42 48.60
C ALA A 88 -11.23 18.85 49.08
N LYS A 89 -12.27 18.58 48.31
CA LYS A 89 -13.65 18.87 48.67
C LYS A 89 -14.11 18.07 49.90
N MET A 90 -13.70 16.82 49.99
CA MET A 90 -14.03 15.96 51.14
C MET A 90 -13.37 16.51 52.40
N ARG A 91 -12.14 16.96 52.34
CA ARG A 91 -11.45 17.59 53.47
C ARG A 91 -12.13 18.87 53.91
N GLU A 92 -12.56 19.70 52.96
CA GLU A 92 -13.32 20.91 53.26
C GLU A 92 -14.64 20.59 53.97
N ALA A 93 -15.35 19.58 53.46
CA ALA A 93 -16.61 19.13 54.03
C ALA A 93 -16.42 18.62 55.47
N VAL A 94 -15.38 17.81 55.68
CA VAL A 94 -15.04 17.32 57.04
C VAL A 94 -14.70 18.46 57.96
N LYS A 95 -13.88 19.42 57.54
CA LYS A 95 -13.56 20.60 58.34
C LYS A 95 -14.79 21.43 58.68
N HIS A 96 -15.69 21.58 57.77
CA HIS A 96 -16.93 22.32 57.98
C HIS A 96 -17.81 21.63 59.03
N ILE A 97 -17.94 20.33 58.96
CA ILE A 97 -18.69 19.52 59.93
C ILE A 97 -18.03 19.62 61.34
N GLU A 98 -16.71 19.48 61.43
CA GLU A 98 -15.95 19.63 62.69
C GLU A 98 -16.14 21.02 63.26
N TRP A 99 -16.09 22.05 62.45
CA TRP A 99 -16.33 23.42 62.84
C TRP A 99 -17.71 23.59 63.48
N GLU A 100 -18.76 23.09 62.79
CA GLU A 100 -20.14 23.17 63.27
C GLU A 100 -20.32 22.40 64.58
N LEU A 101 -19.70 21.22 64.73
CA LEU A 101 -19.76 20.41 65.93
C LEU A 101 -19.04 21.09 67.12
N CYS A 102 -17.94 21.79 66.88
CA CYS A 102 -17.21 22.49 67.90
C CYS A 102 -17.93 23.77 68.41
N ASP A 103 -18.81 24.31 67.57
CA ASP A 103 -19.53 25.54 67.88
C ASP A 103 -20.77 25.32 68.77
N ILE A 104 -21.10 24.05 68.96
CA ILE A 104 -22.17 23.62 69.87
C ILE A 104 -21.60 23.45 71.25
#